data_9e6812e28618794e12af16ce6e228da4
#
_entry.id   9e6812e28618794e12af16ce6e228da4
#
_cell.length_a   1.000
_cell.length_b   1.000
_cell.length_c   1.000
_cell.angle_alpha   90.00
_cell.angle_beta   90.00
_cell.angle_gamma   90.00
#
_symmetry.space_group_name_H-M   'P 1'
#
loop_
_entity.id
_entity.type
_entity.pdbx_description
1 polymer ?
#
loop_
_entity_poly.entity_id
_entity_poly.type
_entity_poly.pdbx_seq_one_letter_code
_entity_poly.pdbx_strand_id
1 'polypeptide(L)'
;MSTGLRTEIKMPYCPGCSYQMVIESIAGSLQDMGINPLDVIVVSDIGCCGLIDPLLSCHTIHGLHGRVTALAMGVVIGLNNPLKKVIAIQGDGGVTIGLQHLMEAARLNVNLSLIVHNNMVYGMTGGQISGLSACEFKAEKMPEESKIPPYDICELAHKAGASYSSRVIAQGKLNRKMAEVFGTKGFSLLEIWGLCPSFAYKKIKDINNLPCNERTLENPRDEYHLHIKNSSSLFEDLTQIENRFESSLKQRLQIIIAGSAGGGVQLAADLLAFAGIASGLNTTKKGEYPITVGTGFSVAEIIFSREKIYYTGIEKPDVAIIVTQDGLDKIKNRIGKDTLLVIQEGLDFPGRSETSLKADFRKISGKKGAALSAIALWLQQRNVFPVEALKFAAKTNKFSDILMEAIENINL
;
A
#
# COMPACT_ATOMS: atom_id res chain seq x y z
N MET A 1 3.60 13.16 -19.70
CA MET A 1 3.36 11.97 -18.87
C MET A 1 4.58 11.08 -19.00
N SER A 2 5.26 10.71 -17.93
CA SER A 2 6.41 9.80 -18.00
C SER A 2 5.91 8.46 -18.52
N THR A 3 6.47 7.99 -19.61
CA THR A 3 6.14 6.70 -20.24
C THR A 3 6.75 5.51 -19.51
N GLY A 4 7.37 5.75 -18.36
CA GLY A 4 8.07 4.74 -17.56
C GLY A 4 7.23 4.22 -16.40
N LEU A 5 7.47 2.96 -16.03
CA LEU A 5 6.81 2.30 -14.89
C LEU A 5 7.32 2.83 -13.53
N ARG A 6 8.45 3.52 -13.53
CA ARG A 6 9.08 4.13 -12.35
C ARG A 6 8.52 5.53 -12.09
N THR A 7 8.09 5.81 -10.85
CA THR A 7 7.69 7.17 -10.42
C THR A 7 8.94 8.04 -10.13
N GLU A 8 8.75 9.36 -10.02
CA GLU A 8 9.81 10.30 -9.64
C GLU A 8 10.07 10.35 -8.12
N ILE A 9 9.33 9.56 -7.34
CA ILE A 9 9.45 9.52 -5.88
C ILE A 9 10.84 8.99 -5.51
N LYS A 10 11.49 9.71 -4.60
CA LYS A 10 12.80 9.34 -4.07
C LYS A 10 12.74 7.96 -3.40
N MET A 11 13.74 7.14 -3.67
CA MET A 11 13.88 5.83 -3.02
C MET A 11 13.99 5.96 -1.49
N PRO A 12 13.11 5.29 -0.71
CA PRO A 12 13.11 5.39 0.76
C PRO A 12 14.10 4.43 1.43
N TYR A 13 14.93 3.75 0.64
CA TYR A 13 15.84 2.71 1.15
C TYR A 13 17.16 3.28 1.68
N CYS A 14 17.80 2.52 2.56
CA CYS A 14 19.13 2.83 3.06
C CYS A 14 20.13 2.93 1.91
N PRO A 15 21.14 3.84 1.97
CA PRO A 15 22.21 3.90 0.98
C PRO A 15 22.91 2.54 0.83
N GLY A 16 23.00 2.04 -0.41
CA GLY A 16 23.61 0.74 -0.72
C GLY A 16 22.67 -0.48 -0.52
N CYS A 17 21.40 -0.27 -0.19
CA CYS A 17 20.42 -1.34 -0.11
C CYS A 17 20.08 -1.89 -1.51
N SER A 18 20.08 -3.21 -1.65
CA SER A 18 19.79 -3.88 -2.94
C SER A 18 18.34 -3.69 -3.42
N TYR A 19 17.40 -3.28 -2.57
CA TYR A 19 16.04 -2.98 -3.02
C TYR A 19 15.98 -1.93 -4.12
N GLN A 20 16.90 -0.94 -4.14
CA GLN A 20 16.96 0.04 -5.23
C GLN A 20 17.14 -0.65 -6.57
N MET A 21 18.13 -1.55 -6.67
CA MET A 21 18.40 -2.33 -7.88
C MET A 21 17.21 -3.23 -8.26
N VAL A 22 16.59 -3.89 -7.27
CA VAL A 22 15.44 -4.78 -7.50
C VAL A 22 14.29 -4.01 -8.15
N ILE A 23 13.94 -2.84 -7.61
CA ILE A 23 12.83 -2.02 -8.12
C ILE A 23 13.13 -1.48 -9.52
N GLU A 24 14.35 -0.99 -9.74
CA GLU A 24 14.78 -0.52 -11.06
C GLU A 24 14.76 -1.66 -12.08
N SER A 25 15.15 -2.87 -11.67
CA SER A 25 15.12 -4.05 -12.54
C SER A 25 13.69 -4.52 -12.85
N ILE A 26 12.77 -4.44 -11.87
CA ILE A 26 11.34 -4.72 -12.11
C ILE A 26 10.78 -3.73 -13.13
N ALA A 27 10.94 -2.44 -12.89
CA ALA A 27 10.42 -1.40 -13.76
C ALA A 27 11.03 -1.48 -15.18
N GLY A 28 12.35 -1.63 -15.26
CA GLY A 28 13.06 -1.75 -16.54
C GLY A 28 12.67 -2.99 -17.31
N SER A 29 12.54 -4.15 -16.65
CA SER A 29 12.13 -5.39 -17.29
C SER A 29 10.72 -5.30 -17.88
N LEU A 30 9.75 -4.80 -17.12
CA LEU A 30 8.37 -4.64 -17.59
C LEU A 30 8.28 -3.63 -18.75
N GLN A 31 9.09 -2.58 -18.73
CA GLN A 31 9.21 -1.63 -19.83
C GLN A 31 9.83 -2.27 -21.06
N ASP A 32 10.92 -3.02 -20.92
CA ASP A 32 11.59 -3.74 -22.01
C ASP A 32 10.67 -4.79 -22.66
N MET A 33 9.76 -5.39 -21.89
CA MET A 33 8.72 -6.31 -22.34
C MET A 33 7.51 -5.61 -22.99
N GLY A 34 7.44 -4.28 -22.95
CA GLY A 34 6.33 -3.50 -23.50
C GLY A 34 5.00 -3.69 -22.77
N ILE A 35 5.03 -4.09 -21.48
CA ILE A 35 3.82 -4.31 -20.70
C ILE A 35 3.23 -2.96 -20.26
N ASN A 36 1.93 -2.77 -20.52
CA ASN A 36 1.24 -1.55 -20.09
C ASN A 36 1.19 -1.51 -18.54
N PRO A 37 1.58 -0.39 -17.90
CA PRO A 37 1.49 -0.23 -16.45
C PRO A 37 0.14 -0.58 -15.83
N LEU A 38 -0.97 -0.30 -16.52
CA LEU A 38 -2.32 -0.64 -16.08
C LEU A 38 -2.65 -2.15 -16.17
N ASP A 39 -1.78 -2.93 -16.78
CA ASP A 39 -1.89 -4.40 -16.82
C ASP A 39 -1.01 -5.07 -15.76
N VAL A 40 -0.31 -4.28 -14.94
CA VAL A 40 0.54 -4.78 -13.85
C VAL A 40 -0.13 -4.55 -12.50
N ILE A 41 -0.15 -5.59 -11.68
CA ILE A 41 -0.58 -5.55 -10.29
C ILE A 41 0.56 -6.05 -9.41
N VAL A 42 1.12 -5.19 -8.57
CA VAL A 42 2.14 -5.54 -7.58
C VAL A 42 1.48 -5.73 -6.23
N VAL A 43 1.72 -6.88 -5.62
CA VAL A 43 1.25 -7.19 -4.26
C VAL A 43 2.46 -7.25 -3.34
N SER A 44 2.57 -6.29 -2.42
CA SER A 44 3.74 -6.11 -1.55
C SER A 44 3.48 -6.59 -0.13
N ASP A 45 4.52 -7.13 0.53
CA ASP A 45 4.49 -7.58 1.92
C ASP A 45 4.93 -6.47 2.89
N ILE A 46 4.70 -6.68 4.16
CA ILE A 46 5.19 -5.84 5.25
C ILE A 46 6.72 -5.91 5.31
N GLY A 47 7.33 -4.77 5.59
CA GLY A 47 8.78 -4.62 5.68
C GLY A 47 9.34 -3.72 4.58
N CYS A 48 10.64 -3.82 4.31
CA CYS A 48 11.29 -3.02 3.28
C CYS A 48 10.69 -3.24 1.88
N CYS A 49 10.15 -4.44 1.61
CA CYS A 49 9.46 -4.73 0.35
C CYS A 49 8.19 -3.91 0.15
N GLY A 50 7.49 -3.53 1.22
CA GLY A 50 6.27 -2.73 1.13
C GLY A 50 6.50 -1.25 0.78
N LEU A 51 7.73 -0.78 0.88
CA LEU A 51 8.08 0.58 0.46
C LEU A 51 8.09 0.76 -1.07
N ILE A 52 7.87 -0.31 -1.83
CA ILE A 52 7.80 -0.26 -3.29
C ILE A 52 6.53 0.42 -3.81
N ASP A 53 5.43 0.37 -3.07
CA ASP A 53 4.11 0.74 -3.55
C ASP A 53 4.05 2.13 -4.23
N PRO A 54 4.59 3.21 -3.66
CA PRO A 54 4.57 4.52 -4.31
C PRO A 54 5.63 4.67 -5.41
N LEU A 55 6.51 3.69 -5.59
CA LEU A 55 7.64 3.79 -6.50
C LEU A 55 7.33 3.31 -7.92
N LEU A 56 6.20 2.66 -8.12
CA LEU A 56 5.75 2.15 -9.41
C LEU A 56 4.41 2.77 -9.81
N SER A 57 4.30 3.18 -11.06
CA SER A 57 3.07 3.73 -11.66
C SER A 57 2.18 2.62 -12.24
N CYS A 58 1.86 1.63 -11.41
CA CYS A 58 0.96 0.51 -11.70
C CYS A 58 -0.03 0.31 -10.54
N HIS A 59 -0.89 -0.71 -10.61
CA HIS A 59 -1.72 -1.08 -9.47
C HIS A 59 -0.85 -1.70 -8.38
N THR A 60 -1.01 -1.23 -7.13
CA THR A 60 -0.32 -1.78 -5.97
C THR A 60 -1.30 -2.17 -4.87
N ILE A 61 -1.04 -3.30 -4.21
CA ILE A 61 -1.83 -3.80 -3.08
C ILE A 61 -0.86 -4.12 -1.95
N HIS A 62 -0.98 -3.42 -0.82
CA HIS A 62 -0.19 -3.72 0.38
C HIS A 62 -0.86 -4.83 1.18
N GLY A 63 -0.20 -5.97 1.31
CA GLY A 63 -0.73 -7.15 1.98
C GLY A 63 -0.38 -7.25 3.47
N LEU A 64 -0.90 -8.29 4.11
CA LEU A 64 -0.51 -8.67 5.47
C LEU A 64 0.79 -9.47 5.45
N HIS A 65 1.60 -9.32 6.50
CA HIS A 65 2.91 -9.98 6.62
C HIS A 65 2.83 -11.49 6.46
N GLY A 66 3.60 -12.01 5.52
CA GLY A 66 3.62 -13.43 5.16
C GLY A 66 2.37 -13.95 4.44
N ARG A 67 1.41 -13.08 4.08
CA ARG A 67 0.15 -13.48 3.40
C ARG A 67 0.09 -13.05 1.93
N VAL A 68 1.11 -12.36 1.46
CA VAL A 68 1.13 -11.75 0.13
C VAL A 68 1.02 -12.76 -0.99
N THR A 69 1.70 -13.91 -0.90
CA THR A 69 1.57 -14.96 -1.92
C THR A 69 0.14 -15.48 -2.03
N ALA A 70 -0.56 -15.68 -0.89
CA ALA A 70 -1.97 -16.09 -0.87
C ALA A 70 -2.89 -15.00 -1.43
N LEU A 71 -2.64 -13.73 -1.06
CA LEU A 71 -3.39 -12.59 -1.58
C LEU A 71 -3.20 -12.44 -3.09
N ALA A 72 -1.96 -12.50 -3.58
CA ALA A 72 -1.64 -12.42 -5.00
C ALA A 72 -2.26 -13.58 -5.80
N MET A 73 -2.26 -14.79 -5.24
CA MET A 73 -2.96 -15.94 -5.82
C MET A 73 -4.46 -15.65 -5.94
N GLY A 74 -5.07 -15.09 -4.90
CA GLY A 74 -6.48 -14.67 -4.92
C GLY A 74 -6.76 -13.59 -5.98
N VAL A 75 -5.83 -12.65 -6.17
CA VAL A 75 -5.92 -11.62 -7.23
C VAL A 75 -5.87 -12.26 -8.62
N VAL A 76 -4.93 -13.19 -8.87
CA VAL A 76 -4.86 -13.92 -10.15
C VAL A 76 -6.17 -14.65 -10.45
N ILE A 77 -6.66 -15.42 -9.47
CA ILE A 77 -7.88 -16.21 -9.61
C ILE A 77 -9.10 -15.30 -9.82
N GLY A 78 -9.21 -14.23 -9.02
CA GLY A 78 -10.35 -13.32 -9.09
C GLY A 78 -10.39 -12.47 -10.36
N LEU A 79 -9.24 -12.06 -10.89
CA LEU A 79 -9.15 -11.37 -12.18
C LEU A 79 -9.48 -12.29 -13.35
N ASN A 80 -9.05 -13.54 -13.27
CA ASN A 80 -9.21 -14.54 -14.34
C ASN A 80 -8.89 -13.97 -15.74
N ASN A 81 -7.82 -13.17 -15.80
CA ASN A 81 -7.41 -12.46 -17.03
C ASN A 81 -5.93 -12.68 -17.30
N PRO A 82 -5.56 -13.47 -18.32
CA PRO A 82 -4.18 -13.81 -18.62
C PRO A 82 -3.34 -12.61 -19.12
N LEU A 83 -3.98 -11.51 -19.53
CA LEU A 83 -3.31 -10.28 -19.96
C LEU A 83 -2.81 -9.45 -18.76
N LYS A 84 -3.30 -9.72 -17.56
CA LYS A 84 -2.85 -9.03 -16.35
C LYS A 84 -1.66 -9.74 -15.72
N LYS A 85 -0.59 -8.98 -15.46
CA LYS A 85 0.61 -9.47 -14.80
C LYS A 85 0.55 -9.21 -13.30
N VAL A 86 0.43 -10.27 -12.52
CA VAL A 86 0.46 -10.19 -11.05
C VAL A 86 1.84 -10.55 -10.55
N ILE A 87 2.43 -9.68 -9.75
CA ILE A 87 3.76 -9.82 -9.16
C ILE A 87 3.64 -9.68 -7.64
N ALA A 88 4.02 -10.71 -6.91
CA ALA A 88 4.14 -10.67 -5.46
C ALA A 88 5.59 -10.32 -5.08
N ILE A 89 5.78 -9.47 -4.06
CA ILE A 89 7.10 -9.10 -3.57
C ILE A 89 7.14 -9.29 -2.07
N GLN A 90 8.09 -10.12 -1.61
CA GLN A 90 8.30 -10.44 -0.20
C GLN A 90 9.77 -10.28 0.20
N GLY A 91 10.00 -10.00 1.47
CA GLY A 91 11.29 -10.22 2.09
C GLY A 91 11.43 -11.67 2.58
N ASP A 92 12.60 -12.01 3.06
CA ASP A 92 12.91 -13.30 3.68
C ASP A 92 11.99 -13.63 4.87
N GLY A 93 11.66 -12.64 5.71
CA GLY A 93 10.70 -12.80 6.80
C GLY A 93 9.30 -13.14 6.31
N GLY A 94 8.82 -12.42 5.31
CA GLY A 94 7.49 -12.64 4.75
C GLY A 94 7.34 -14.02 4.13
N VAL A 95 8.32 -14.48 3.36
CA VAL A 95 8.25 -15.79 2.73
C VAL A 95 8.40 -16.92 3.74
N THR A 96 9.18 -16.77 4.81
CA THR A 96 9.28 -17.80 5.85
C THR A 96 7.99 -17.93 6.67
N ILE A 97 7.34 -16.82 7.00
CA ILE A 97 6.00 -16.83 7.62
C ILE A 97 4.97 -17.46 6.68
N GLY A 98 5.06 -17.15 5.40
CA GLY A 98 4.13 -17.58 4.34
C GLY A 98 4.58 -18.81 3.56
N LEU A 99 5.51 -19.62 4.05
CA LEU A 99 6.10 -20.74 3.29
C LEU A 99 5.03 -21.70 2.76
N GLN A 100 4.00 -21.99 3.55
CA GLN A 100 2.88 -22.82 3.12
C GLN A 100 2.14 -22.21 1.91
N HIS A 101 1.99 -20.89 1.86
CA HIS A 101 1.32 -20.21 0.74
C HIS A 101 2.16 -20.23 -0.53
N LEU A 102 3.50 -20.15 -0.40
CA LEU A 102 4.43 -20.35 -1.52
C LEU A 102 4.26 -21.75 -2.09
N MET A 103 4.28 -22.79 -1.22
CA MET A 103 4.13 -24.18 -1.62
C MET A 103 2.81 -24.42 -2.35
N GLU A 104 1.70 -23.84 -1.84
CA GLU A 104 0.39 -24.02 -2.45
C GLU A 104 0.27 -23.28 -3.80
N ALA A 105 0.79 -22.07 -3.92
CA ALA A 105 0.82 -21.34 -5.18
C ALA A 105 1.63 -22.08 -6.26
N ALA A 106 2.78 -22.65 -5.86
CA ALA A 106 3.61 -23.47 -6.72
C ALA A 106 2.89 -24.77 -7.14
N ARG A 107 2.23 -25.45 -6.20
CA ARG A 107 1.47 -26.69 -6.45
C ARG A 107 0.34 -26.47 -7.45
N LEU A 108 -0.42 -25.38 -7.27
CA LEU A 108 -1.48 -24.98 -8.19
C LEU A 108 -0.95 -24.39 -9.49
N ASN A 109 0.30 -24.00 -9.52
CA ASN A 109 0.95 -23.38 -10.68
C ASN A 109 0.16 -22.19 -11.27
N VAL A 110 -0.38 -21.35 -10.41
CA VAL A 110 -1.12 -20.15 -10.81
C VAL A 110 -0.19 -19.15 -11.54
N ASN A 111 -0.70 -18.38 -12.47
CA ASN A 111 0.10 -17.41 -13.23
C ASN A 111 0.53 -16.19 -12.38
N LEU A 112 1.46 -16.44 -11.48
CA LEU A 112 1.96 -15.51 -10.47
C LEU A 112 3.50 -15.50 -10.48
N SER A 113 4.10 -14.31 -10.52
CA SER A 113 5.54 -14.14 -10.34
C SER A 113 5.83 -13.68 -8.90
N LEU A 114 6.57 -14.48 -8.14
CA LEU A 114 7.00 -14.16 -6.77
C LEU A 114 8.47 -13.73 -6.76
N ILE A 115 8.72 -12.50 -6.33
CA ILE A 115 10.07 -11.96 -6.11
C ILE A 115 10.35 -11.96 -4.61
N VAL A 116 11.41 -12.64 -4.19
CA VAL A 116 11.86 -12.68 -2.80
C VAL A 116 13.21 -12.02 -2.68
N HIS A 117 13.27 -10.89 -1.96
CA HIS A 117 14.54 -10.26 -1.61
C HIS A 117 15.03 -10.84 -0.28
N ASN A 118 16.04 -11.68 -0.36
CA ASN A 118 16.68 -12.31 0.78
C ASN A 118 17.94 -11.55 1.18
N ASN A 119 17.84 -10.73 2.20
CA ASN A 119 18.97 -10.04 2.81
C ASN A 119 19.46 -10.71 4.09
N MET A 120 18.95 -11.91 4.39
CA MET A 120 19.34 -12.81 5.48
C MET A 120 19.02 -12.30 6.89
N VAL A 121 18.28 -11.17 7.02
CA VAL A 121 17.89 -10.61 8.32
C VAL A 121 16.50 -9.99 8.29
N TYR A 122 15.81 -10.05 9.42
CA TYR A 122 14.60 -9.25 9.64
C TYR A 122 14.97 -7.81 9.93
N GLY A 123 15.15 -7.01 8.87
CA GLY A 123 15.75 -5.67 8.99
C GLY A 123 14.95 -4.70 9.85
N MET A 124 13.64 -4.57 9.64
CA MET A 124 12.81 -3.59 10.36
C MET A 124 12.59 -3.92 11.85
N THR A 125 12.82 -5.15 12.25
CA THR A 125 12.72 -5.55 13.68
C THR A 125 14.06 -5.53 14.40
N GLY A 126 15.14 -5.16 13.70
CA GLY A 126 16.44 -4.92 14.32
C GLY A 126 17.53 -5.94 13.97
N GLY A 127 17.40 -6.69 12.88
CA GLY A 127 18.47 -7.49 12.29
C GLY A 127 18.61 -8.91 12.84
N GLN A 128 17.51 -9.54 13.25
CA GLN A 128 17.50 -10.96 13.61
C GLN A 128 17.78 -11.83 12.40
N ILE A 129 18.42 -12.97 12.61
CA ILE A 129 18.65 -13.97 11.56
C ILE A 129 17.31 -14.50 11.03
N SER A 130 17.23 -14.61 9.71
CA SER A 130 16.04 -15.11 9.02
C SER A 130 16.13 -16.63 8.81
N GLY A 131 14.99 -17.26 8.55
CA GLY A 131 14.94 -18.68 8.14
C GLY A 131 15.57 -18.96 6.76
N LEU A 132 15.96 -17.92 6.02
CA LEU A 132 16.69 -18.02 4.74
C LEU A 132 18.16 -17.63 4.83
N SER A 133 18.68 -17.35 6.04
CA SER A 133 20.08 -16.96 6.24
C SER A 133 21.00 -18.17 6.01
N ALA A 134 22.01 -18.00 5.17
CA ALA A 134 23.02 -19.03 4.94
C ALA A 134 23.72 -19.43 6.25
N CYS A 135 24.17 -20.70 6.35
CA CYS A 135 24.82 -21.21 7.57
C CYS A 135 26.05 -20.40 7.99
N GLU A 136 26.81 -19.90 7.04
CA GLU A 136 28.03 -19.12 7.30
C GLU A 136 27.77 -17.62 7.45
N PHE A 137 26.50 -17.21 7.35
CA PHE A 137 26.12 -15.81 7.48
C PHE A 137 26.21 -15.33 8.93
N LYS A 138 26.77 -14.13 9.11
CA LYS A 138 26.90 -13.43 10.39
C LYS A 138 26.14 -12.12 10.34
N ALA A 139 25.18 -11.95 11.20
CA ALA A 139 24.50 -10.66 11.38
C ALA A 139 25.31 -9.76 12.34
N GLU A 140 25.18 -8.43 12.20
CA GLU A 140 25.88 -7.47 13.05
C GLU A 140 25.60 -7.67 14.55
N LYS A 141 24.34 -8.02 14.90
CA LYS A 141 23.92 -8.28 16.29
C LYS A 141 24.05 -9.74 16.73
N MET A 142 24.33 -10.65 15.82
CA MET A 142 24.53 -12.07 16.09
C MET A 142 25.79 -12.51 15.34
N PRO A 143 26.99 -12.28 15.93
CA PRO A 143 28.26 -12.52 15.26
C PRO A 143 28.60 -14.01 15.13
N GLU A 144 27.85 -14.89 15.81
CA GLU A 144 28.01 -16.35 15.67
C GLU A 144 27.28 -16.84 14.43
N GLU A 145 27.90 -17.80 13.75
CA GLU A 145 27.30 -18.46 12.59
C GLU A 145 26.04 -19.24 12.98
N SER A 146 25.00 -19.16 12.14
CA SER A 146 23.83 -20.01 12.31
C SER A 146 24.21 -21.46 12.04
N LYS A 147 23.88 -22.35 12.99
CA LYS A 147 24.02 -23.80 12.81
C LYS A 147 22.77 -24.44 12.23
N ILE A 148 21.70 -23.65 12.07
CA ILE A 148 20.43 -24.14 11.53
C ILE A 148 20.46 -23.94 10.01
N PRO A 149 20.30 -25.03 9.22
CA PRO A 149 20.26 -24.88 7.77
C PRO A 149 19.07 -24.04 7.31
N PRO A 150 19.27 -23.13 6.32
CA PRO A 150 18.19 -22.32 5.78
C PRO A 150 17.20 -23.16 4.97
N TYR A 151 15.98 -22.66 4.83
CA TYR A 151 15.06 -23.17 3.82
C TYR A 151 15.60 -22.87 2.42
N ASP A 152 15.64 -23.86 1.57
CA ASP A 152 15.88 -23.68 0.14
C ASP A 152 14.55 -23.48 -0.59
N ILE A 153 14.09 -22.25 -0.65
CA ILE A 153 12.78 -21.91 -1.23
C ILE A 153 12.71 -22.18 -2.73
N CYS A 154 13.83 -22.14 -3.45
CA CYS A 154 13.86 -22.49 -4.87
C CYS A 154 13.60 -23.97 -5.08
N GLU A 155 14.26 -24.84 -4.31
CA GLU A 155 14.05 -26.28 -4.36
C GLU A 155 12.65 -26.66 -3.89
N LEU A 156 12.18 -26.03 -2.80
CA LEU A 156 10.83 -26.28 -2.29
C LEU A 156 9.77 -25.89 -3.31
N ALA A 157 9.87 -24.71 -3.94
CA ALA A 157 8.94 -24.29 -4.98
C ALA A 157 8.96 -25.23 -6.19
N HIS A 158 10.15 -25.61 -6.65
CA HIS A 158 10.31 -26.56 -7.77
C HIS A 158 9.67 -27.91 -7.46
N LYS A 159 9.97 -28.49 -6.29
CA LYS A 159 9.39 -29.79 -5.86
C LYS A 159 7.88 -29.70 -5.66
N ALA A 160 7.37 -28.54 -5.23
CA ALA A 160 5.92 -28.31 -5.15
C ALA A 160 5.25 -28.20 -6.52
N GLY A 161 6.00 -27.91 -7.59
CA GLY A 161 5.49 -27.87 -8.96
C GLY A 161 5.52 -26.49 -9.63
N ALA A 162 6.31 -25.53 -9.12
CA ALA A 162 6.54 -24.27 -9.81
C ALA A 162 7.09 -24.49 -11.23
N SER A 163 6.58 -23.76 -12.22
CA SER A 163 7.11 -23.82 -13.59
C SER A 163 8.54 -23.31 -13.69
N TYR A 164 8.90 -22.35 -12.82
CA TYR A 164 10.23 -21.74 -12.80
C TYR A 164 10.60 -21.33 -11.39
N SER A 165 11.82 -21.62 -10.98
CA SER A 165 12.40 -21.06 -9.76
C SER A 165 13.89 -20.79 -9.95
N SER A 166 14.34 -19.61 -9.50
CA SER A 166 15.75 -19.22 -9.66
C SER A 166 16.24 -18.44 -8.45
N ARG A 167 17.53 -18.63 -8.14
CA ARG A 167 18.26 -17.84 -7.16
C ARG A 167 19.40 -17.11 -7.84
N VAL A 168 19.51 -15.81 -7.55
CA VAL A 168 20.58 -14.93 -8.05
C VAL A 168 21.13 -14.04 -6.95
N ILE A 169 22.32 -13.50 -7.15
CA ILE A 169 22.88 -12.45 -6.30
C ILE A 169 22.51 -11.08 -6.89
N ALA A 170 22.22 -10.11 -6.03
CA ALA A 170 21.88 -8.73 -6.41
C ALA A 170 23.11 -7.98 -6.96
N GLN A 171 23.56 -8.35 -8.16
CA GLN A 171 24.73 -7.81 -8.83
C GLN A 171 24.42 -7.46 -10.28
N GLY A 172 24.88 -6.29 -10.73
CA GLY A 172 24.64 -5.81 -12.10
C GLY A 172 23.16 -5.48 -12.36
N LYS A 173 22.71 -5.72 -13.60
CA LYS A 173 21.32 -5.51 -14.00
C LYS A 173 20.57 -6.85 -14.00
N LEU A 174 19.45 -6.91 -13.27
CA LEU A 174 18.62 -8.12 -13.18
C LEU A 174 17.47 -8.15 -14.20
N ASN A 175 17.41 -7.15 -15.13
CA ASN A 175 16.30 -7.02 -16.08
C ASN A 175 16.04 -8.31 -16.87
N ARG A 176 17.09 -8.94 -17.40
CA ARG A 176 16.94 -10.19 -18.17
C ARG A 176 16.34 -11.30 -17.30
N LYS A 177 16.85 -11.47 -16.08
CA LYS A 177 16.35 -12.49 -15.14
C LYS A 177 14.90 -12.21 -14.71
N MET A 178 14.56 -10.94 -14.49
CA MET A 178 13.17 -10.53 -14.23
C MET A 178 12.26 -10.82 -15.44
N ALA A 179 12.73 -10.57 -16.67
CA ALA A 179 11.97 -10.87 -17.87
C ALA A 179 11.70 -12.37 -18.05
N GLU A 180 12.67 -13.23 -17.72
CA GLU A 180 12.48 -14.69 -17.71
C GLU A 180 11.36 -15.09 -16.73
N VAL A 181 11.39 -14.54 -15.52
CA VAL A 181 10.39 -14.78 -14.46
C VAL A 181 9.01 -14.25 -14.87
N PHE A 182 8.95 -13.03 -15.39
CA PHE A 182 7.67 -12.41 -15.80
C PHE A 182 7.10 -13.04 -17.07
N GLY A 183 7.93 -13.59 -17.94
CA GLY A 183 7.52 -14.29 -19.17
C GLY A 183 7.09 -15.73 -18.94
N THR A 184 7.38 -16.31 -17.78
CA THR A 184 7.00 -17.68 -17.45
C THR A 184 5.48 -17.82 -17.31
N LYS A 185 4.90 -18.83 -17.93
CA LYS A 185 3.51 -19.24 -17.70
C LYS A 185 3.42 -20.07 -16.43
N GLY A 186 2.42 -19.79 -15.59
CA GLY A 186 2.26 -20.41 -14.29
C GLY A 186 3.10 -19.74 -13.20
N PHE A 187 3.36 -20.48 -12.12
CA PHE A 187 4.07 -19.93 -10.96
C PHE A 187 5.57 -19.83 -11.22
N SER A 188 6.12 -18.66 -11.00
CA SER A 188 7.55 -18.40 -11.10
C SER A 188 8.08 -17.73 -9.82
N LEU A 189 9.24 -18.20 -9.34
CA LEU A 189 9.94 -17.69 -8.16
C LEU A 189 11.31 -17.14 -8.56
N LEU A 190 11.64 -15.93 -8.09
CA LEU A 190 13.00 -15.39 -8.09
C LEU A 190 13.42 -15.02 -6.68
N GLU A 191 14.38 -15.73 -6.13
CA GLU A 191 15.07 -15.37 -4.89
C GLU A 191 16.31 -14.54 -5.23
N ILE A 192 16.43 -13.35 -4.64
CA ILE A 192 17.53 -12.42 -4.85
C ILE A 192 18.27 -12.24 -3.54
N TRP A 193 19.49 -12.76 -3.46
CA TRP A 193 20.39 -12.54 -2.34
C TRP A 193 20.96 -11.13 -2.41
N GLY A 194 20.65 -10.29 -1.42
CA GLY A 194 20.94 -8.87 -1.46
C GLY A 194 21.50 -8.30 -0.17
N LEU A 195 21.84 -7.02 -0.22
CA LEU A 195 22.47 -6.28 0.86
C LEU A 195 21.45 -5.64 1.80
N CYS A 196 21.73 -5.72 3.11
CA CYS A 196 21.11 -4.89 4.13
C CYS A 196 22.20 -4.10 4.87
N PRO A 197 22.58 -2.89 4.42
CA PRO A 197 23.70 -2.14 5.00
C PRO A 197 23.51 -1.76 6.47
N SER A 198 22.27 -1.78 6.97
CA SER A 198 21.95 -1.43 8.36
C SER A 198 22.16 -2.57 9.35
N PHE A 199 22.01 -3.84 8.92
CA PHE A 199 22.01 -4.97 9.86
C PHE A 199 22.73 -6.21 9.36
N ALA A 200 23.16 -6.22 8.09
CA ALA A 200 23.83 -7.36 7.46
C ALA A 200 25.02 -6.91 6.60
N TYR A 201 25.28 -7.62 5.53
CA TYR A 201 26.39 -7.29 4.64
C TYR A 201 26.20 -5.98 3.89
N LYS A 202 27.31 -5.21 3.76
CA LYS A 202 27.36 -3.91 3.10
C LYS A 202 28.01 -3.97 1.72
N LYS A 203 28.66 -5.08 1.39
CA LYS A 203 29.40 -5.27 0.13
C LYS A 203 29.01 -6.57 -0.53
N ILE A 204 28.80 -6.54 -1.83
CA ILE A 204 28.39 -7.72 -2.60
C ILE A 204 29.40 -8.87 -2.53
N LYS A 205 30.72 -8.54 -2.42
CA LYS A 205 31.76 -9.53 -2.25
C LYS A 205 31.58 -10.42 -1.02
N ASP A 206 30.94 -9.90 0.01
CA ASP A 206 30.72 -10.64 1.24
C ASP A 206 29.59 -11.69 1.05
N ILE A 207 28.60 -11.38 0.19
CA ILE A 207 27.60 -12.34 -0.25
C ILE A 207 28.21 -13.38 -1.19
N ASN A 208 29.08 -12.97 -2.11
CA ASN A 208 29.74 -13.88 -3.04
C ASN A 208 30.62 -14.96 -2.33
N ASN A 209 31.05 -14.66 -1.11
CA ASN A 209 31.82 -15.61 -0.30
C ASN A 209 30.94 -16.64 0.42
N LEU A 210 29.62 -16.45 0.46
CA LEU A 210 28.70 -17.43 1.01
C LEU A 210 28.48 -18.57 0.02
N PRO A 211 28.12 -19.78 0.49
CA PRO A 211 27.79 -20.91 -0.38
C PRO A 211 26.47 -20.69 -1.11
N CYS A 212 26.41 -19.62 -1.93
CA CYS A 212 25.28 -19.33 -2.76
C CYS A 212 25.29 -20.19 -4.02
N ASN A 213 24.40 -21.16 -4.08
CA ASN A 213 24.15 -21.89 -5.31
C ASN A 213 23.19 -21.08 -6.19
N GLU A 214 23.73 -20.12 -6.98
CA GLU A 214 22.96 -19.50 -8.06
C GLU A 214 22.50 -20.62 -8.99
N ARG A 215 21.20 -20.68 -9.22
CA ARG A 215 20.60 -21.75 -10.02
C ARG A 215 19.29 -21.34 -10.64
N THR A 216 18.93 -22.08 -11.66
CA THR A 216 17.61 -22.04 -12.27
C THR A 216 17.09 -23.46 -12.38
N LEU A 217 15.87 -23.67 -11.91
CA LEU A 217 15.15 -24.93 -11.98
C LEU A 217 13.88 -24.70 -12.79
N GLU A 218 13.68 -25.49 -13.82
CA GLU A 218 12.55 -25.38 -14.74
C GLU A 218 11.71 -26.66 -14.69
N ASN A 219 10.40 -26.46 -14.70
CA ASN A 219 9.41 -27.54 -14.75
C ASN A 219 8.22 -27.03 -15.56
N PRO A 220 8.39 -26.89 -16.89
CA PRO A 220 7.33 -26.38 -17.75
C PRO A 220 6.08 -27.25 -17.64
N ARG A 221 4.98 -26.64 -17.26
CA ARG A 221 3.66 -27.26 -17.17
C ARG A 221 2.57 -26.22 -17.38
N ASP A 222 1.39 -26.68 -17.71
CA ASP A 222 0.26 -25.79 -17.90
C ASP A 222 -0.10 -25.06 -16.60
N GLU A 223 -0.44 -23.77 -16.74
CA GLU A 223 -0.98 -23.01 -15.62
C GLU A 223 -2.37 -23.53 -15.22
N TYR A 224 -2.65 -23.44 -13.93
CA TYR A 224 -3.96 -23.84 -13.42
C TYR A 224 -4.95 -22.67 -13.54
N HIS A 225 -6.03 -22.93 -14.26
CA HIS A 225 -7.18 -22.03 -14.34
C HIS A 225 -8.28 -22.51 -13.42
N LEU A 226 -8.52 -21.75 -12.35
CA LEU A 226 -9.66 -22.03 -11.48
C LEU A 226 -10.93 -21.51 -12.14
N HIS A 227 -11.76 -22.39 -12.67
CA HIS A 227 -13.09 -22.04 -13.14
C HIS A 227 -14.02 -21.82 -11.95
N ILE A 228 -14.18 -20.58 -11.52
CA ILE A 228 -15.19 -20.21 -10.52
C ILE A 228 -16.55 -20.21 -11.24
N LYS A 229 -17.31 -21.28 -11.06
CA LYS A 229 -18.73 -21.28 -11.48
C LYS A 229 -19.51 -20.41 -10.50
N ASN A 230 -20.14 -19.35 -11.01
CA ASN A 230 -21.18 -18.54 -10.37
C ASN A 230 -21.21 -18.62 -8.84
N SER A 231 -20.20 -18.10 -8.17
CA SER A 231 -20.29 -17.82 -6.75
C SER A 231 -20.88 -16.42 -6.57
N SER A 232 -21.83 -16.26 -5.65
CA SER A 232 -22.22 -14.94 -5.18
C SER A 232 -20.96 -14.20 -4.72
N SER A 233 -20.82 -12.96 -5.14
CA SER A 233 -19.72 -12.10 -4.67
C SER A 233 -19.92 -11.81 -3.19
N LEU A 234 -18.86 -11.80 -2.41
CA LEU A 234 -18.89 -11.26 -1.04
C LEU A 234 -19.42 -9.81 -1.00
N PHE A 235 -19.44 -9.14 -2.15
CA PHE A 235 -19.97 -7.78 -2.30
C PHE A 235 -21.48 -7.73 -2.56
N GLU A 236 -22.16 -8.84 -2.82
CA GLU A 236 -23.63 -8.89 -2.99
C GLU A 236 -24.36 -8.64 -1.67
N ASP A 237 -23.74 -8.98 -0.55
CA ASP A 237 -24.28 -8.75 0.80
C ASP A 237 -23.92 -7.37 1.37
N LEU A 238 -23.18 -6.52 0.62
CA LEU A 238 -22.89 -5.18 1.10
C LEU A 238 -24.16 -4.34 1.14
N THR A 239 -24.41 -3.72 2.30
CA THR A 239 -25.48 -2.74 2.47
C THR A 239 -25.31 -1.63 1.45
N GLN A 240 -26.21 -1.54 0.49
CA GLN A 240 -26.22 -0.44 -0.46
C GLN A 240 -26.60 0.85 0.27
N ILE A 241 -25.77 1.88 0.07
CA ILE A 241 -26.09 3.21 0.56
C ILE A 241 -27.07 3.84 -0.42
N GLU A 242 -28.30 4.08 0.03
CA GLU A 242 -29.33 4.72 -0.78
C GLU A 242 -28.95 6.19 -1.07
N ASN A 243 -29.17 6.59 -2.31
CA ASN A 243 -29.10 7.99 -2.71
C ASN A 243 -30.31 8.75 -2.16
N ARG A 244 -30.11 9.58 -1.12
CA ARG A 244 -31.17 10.32 -0.42
C ARG A 244 -31.04 11.83 -0.53
N PHE A 245 -29.88 12.31 -0.96
CA PHE A 245 -29.55 13.72 -1.03
C PHE A 245 -29.00 14.06 -2.41
N GLU A 246 -29.00 15.34 -2.75
CA GLU A 246 -28.41 15.80 -4.00
C GLU A 246 -27.13 16.59 -3.74
N SER A 247 -26.13 16.37 -4.58
CA SER A 247 -24.89 17.11 -4.58
C SER A 247 -24.90 18.23 -5.61
N SER A 248 -24.41 19.41 -5.25
CA SER A 248 -24.15 20.52 -6.18
C SER A 248 -22.83 20.40 -6.94
N LEU A 249 -22.03 19.36 -6.63
CA LEU A 249 -20.69 19.17 -7.20
C LEU A 249 -20.74 19.06 -8.72
N LYS A 250 -19.94 19.88 -9.42
CA LYS A 250 -19.83 19.87 -10.89
C LYS A 250 -18.54 19.20 -11.39
N GLN A 251 -17.47 19.29 -10.60
CA GLN A 251 -16.14 18.78 -10.95
C GLN A 251 -15.64 17.84 -9.86
N ARG A 252 -14.62 17.06 -10.19
CA ARG A 252 -13.92 16.20 -9.23
C ARG A 252 -13.40 17.06 -8.06
N LEU A 253 -13.59 16.57 -6.82
CA LEU A 253 -13.18 17.25 -5.60
C LEU A 253 -12.27 16.32 -4.79
N GLN A 254 -11.09 16.83 -4.44
CA GLN A 254 -10.04 16.10 -3.74
C GLN A 254 -9.82 16.69 -2.35
N ILE A 255 -10.04 15.88 -1.32
CA ILE A 255 -10.01 16.32 0.08
C ILE A 255 -8.98 15.50 0.84
N ILE A 256 -8.13 16.18 1.62
CA ILE A 256 -7.28 15.56 2.62
C ILE A 256 -7.73 15.98 4.01
N ILE A 257 -7.93 15.00 4.89
CA ILE A 257 -8.22 15.21 6.31
C ILE A 257 -7.01 14.71 7.10
N ALA A 258 -6.41 15.58 7.90
CA ALA A 258 -5.17 15.28 8.62
C ALA A 258 -5.24 15.64 10.11
N GLY A 259 -4.75 14.73 10.94
CA GLY A 259 -4.69 14.90 12.39
C GLY A 259 -3.76 13.88 13.03
N SER A 260 -3.84 13.75 14.36
CA SER A 260 -3.08 12.74 15.11
C SER A 260 -3.79 11.38 15.13
N ALA A 261 -3.03 10.31 15.25
CA ALA A 261 -3.54 8.97 15.48
C ALA A 261 -4.45 8.92 16.73
N GLY A 262 -5.57 8.23 16.62
CA GLY A 262 -6.61 8.18 17.66
C GLY A 262 -7.45 9.47 17.80
N GLY A 263 -7.27 10.45 16.90
CA GLY A 263 -8.00 11.74 16.87
C GLY A 263 -9.31 11.71 16.07
N GLY A 264 -9.86 10.55 15.70
CA GLY A 264 -11.14 10.44 15.00
C GLY A 264 -11.11 10.73 13.49
N VAL A 265 -9.93 10.99 12.91
CA VAL A 265 -9.76 11.35 11.49
C VAL A 265 -10.35 10.29 10.55
N GLN A 266 -10.06 9.01 10.78
CA GLN A 266 -10.54 7.93 9.90
C GLN A 266 -12.05 7.77 9.97
N LEU A 267 -12.63 7.84 11.17
CA LEU A 267 -14.08 7.78 11.36
C LEU A 267 -14.79 8.97 10.71
N ALA A 268 -14.26 10.18 10.90
CA ALA A 268 -14.82 11.39 10.26
C ALA A 268 -14.78 11.29 8.73
N ALA A 269 -13.69 10.72 8.19
CA ALA A 269 -13.55 10.45 6.77
C ALA A 269 -14.53 9.38 6.25
N ASP A 270 -14.78 8.32 7.03
CA ASP A 270 -15.78 7.28 6.67
C ASP A 270 -17.19 7.88 6.60
N LEU A 271 -17.54 8.72 7.58
CA LEU A 271 -18.84 9.40 7.59
C LEU A 271 -18.99 10.37 6.41
N LEU A 272 -17.93 11.11 6.08
CA LEU A 272 -17.93 12.02 4.95
C LEU A 272 -18.05 11.25 3.61
N ALA A 273 -17.35 10.13 3.48
CA ALA A 273 -17.45 9.27 2.31
C ALA A 273 -18.86 8.67 2.15
N PHE A 274 -19.45 8.19 3.25
CA PHE A 274 -20.82 7.72 3.27
C PHE A 274 -21.81 8.83 2.83
N ALA A 275 -21.66 10.03 3.37
CA ALA A 275 -22.50 11.18 3.03
C ALA A 275 -22.40 11.54 1.54
N GLY A 276 -21.21 11.46 0.96
CA GLY A 276 -20.98 11.67 -0.48
C GLY A 276 -21.70 10.64 -1.34
N ILE A 277 -21.65 9.35 -0.96
CA ILE A 277 -22.38 8.28 -1.65
C ILE A 277 -23.89 8.49 -1.51
N ALA A 278 -24.39 8.80 -0.31
CA ALA A 278 -25.79 9.11 -0.06
C ALA A 278 -26.29 10.37 -0.79
N SER A 279 -25.35 11.16 -1.32
CA SER A 279 -25.62 12.35 -2.16
C SER A 279 -25.38 12.11 -3.66
N GLY A 280 -25.31 10.84 -4.09
CA GLY A 280 -25.22 10.43 -5.49
C GLY A 280 -23.85 10.61 -6.13
N LEU A 281 -22.78 10.67 -5.33
CA LEU A 281 -21.41 10.81 -5.83
C LEU A 281 -20.66 9.47 -5.83
N ASN A 282 -19.86 9.24 -6.88
CA ASN A 282 -18.79 8.25 -6.80
C ASN A 282 -17.76 8.75 -5.79
N THR A 283 -17.38 7.87 -4.85
CA THR A 283 -16.55 8.24 -3.73
C THR A 283 -15.44 7.22 -3.52
N THR A 284 -14.24 7.71 -3.28
CA THR A 284 -13.14 6.86 -2.80
C THR A 284 -12.59 7.42 -1.49
N LYS A 285 -12.16 6.53 -0.61
CA LYS A 285 -11.48 6.89 0.63
C LYS A 285 -10.22 6.05 0.78
N LYS A 286 -9.10 6.70 1.10
CA LYS A 286 -7.83 6.05 1.42
C LYS A 286 -7.34 6.58 2.77
N GLY A 287 -6.97 5.70 3.69
CA GLY A 287 -6.39 6.04 4.98
C GLY A 287 -4.88 5.81 5.02
N GLU A 288 -4.14 6.69 5.68
CA GLU A 288 -2.72 6.54 5.99
C GLU A 288 -2.50 6.83 7.48
N TYR A 289 -1.85 5.90 8.19
CA TYR A 289 -1.51 6.01 9.59
C TYR A 289 -0.27 5.16 9.90
N PRO A 290 0.51 5.49 10.95
CA PRO A 290 1.68 4.72 11.34
C PRO A 290 1.30 3.32 11.83
N ILE A 291 2.23 2.38 11.71
CA ILE A 291 2.09 1.00 12.23
C ILE A 291 1.96 1.01 13.76
N THR A 292 2.61 1.96 14.44
CA THR A 292 2.56 2.07 15.90
C THR A 292 1.24 2.69 16.35
N VAL A 293 0.43 1.92 17.06
CA VAL A 293 -0.90 2.34 17.52
C VAL A 293 -0.83 3.56 18.45
N GLY A 294 -1.65 4.58 18.16
CA GLY A 294 -1.87 5.73 19.05
C GLY A 294 -0.80 6.82 19.00
N THR A 295 0.20 6.72 18.13
CA THR A 295 1.27 7.73 17.99
C THR A 295 1.38 8.25 16.57
N GLY A 296 1.79 9.52 16.43
CA GLY A 296 2.03 10.15 15.14
C GLY A 296 0.74 10.61 14.43
N PHE A 297 0.83 10.74 13.13
CA PHE A 297 -0.22 11.30 12.27
C PHE A 297 -1.33 10.30 11.92
N SER A 298 -2.46 10.82 11.48
CA SER A 298 -3.51 10.08 10.76
C SER A 298 -4.00 10.94 9.61
N VAL A 299 -4.01 10.42 8.39
CA VAL A 299 -4.43 11.13 7.19
C VAL A 299 -5.48 10.29 6.46
N ALA A 300 -6.52 10.94 5.97
CA ALA A 300 -7.50 10.35 5.08
C ALA A 300 -7.60 11.18 3.81
N GLU A 301 -7.61 10.52 2.67
CA GLU A 301 -7.81 11.09 1.35
C GLU A 301 -9.18 10.69 0.83
N ILE A 302 -9.97 11.66 0.39
CA ILE A 302 -11.31 11.43 -0.16
C ILE A 302 -11.40 12.11 -1.52
N ILE A 303 -11.96 11.41 -2.49
CA ILE A 303 -12.29 11.97 -3.79
C ILE A 303 -13.78 11.79 -4.01
N PHE A 304 -14.44 12.89 -4.39
CA PHE A 304 -15.80 12.90 -4.88
C PHE A 304 -15.82 13.21 -6.37
N SER A 305 -16.66 12.50 -7.12
CA SER A 305 -16.87 12.74 -8.55
C SER A 305 -18.25 12.28 -8.99
N ARG A 306 -18.81 12.93 -10.03
CA ARG A 306 -19.97 12.41 -10.75
C ARG A 306 -19.61 11.29 -11.72
N GLU A 307 -18.34 11.23 -12.13
CA GLU A 307 -17.79 10.21 -13.02
C GLU A 307 -17.06 9.13 -12.24
N LYS A 308 -16.81 7.98 -12.86
CA LYS A 308 -16.04 6.89 -12.26
C LYS A 308 -14.63 7.36 -11.92
N ILE A 309 -14.14 6.95 -10.74
CA ILE A 309 -12.82 7.30 -10.23
C ILE A 309 -11.89 6.11 -10.48
N TYR A 310 -10.91 6.26 -11.37
CA TYR A 310 -9.94 5.22 -11.71
C TYR A 310 -8.62 5.36 -10.96
N TYR A 311 -8.31 6.58 -10.46
CA TYR A 311 -7.12 6.85 -9.68
C TYR A 311 -7.51 7.50 -8.35
N THR A 312 -7.07 6.89 -7.24
CA THR A 312 -7.47 7.26 -5.87
C THR A 312 -6.44 8.11 -5.13
N GLY A 313 -5.27 8.38 -5.74
CA GLY A 313 -4.26 9.24 -5.15
C GLY A 313 -4.59 10.73 -5.28
N ILE A 314 -4.16 11.52 -4.31
CA ILE A 314 -4.27 12.97 -4.30
C ILE A 314 -2.86 13.55 -4.17
N GLU A 315 -2.40 14.27 -5.17
CA GLU A 315 -1.11 14.97 -5.11
C GLU A 315 -1.26 16.36 -4.48
N LYS A 316 -2.21 17.14 -4.98
CA LYS A 316 -2.58 18.46 -4.47
C LYS A 316 -4.07 18.46 -4.17
N PRO A 317 -4.47 18.60 -2.91
CA PRO A 317 -5.89 18.63 -2.56
C PRO A 317 -6.54 19.97 -2.92
N ASP A 318 -7.83 19.92 -3.28
CA ASP A 318 -8.67 21.12 -3.38
C ASP A 318 -9.03 21.65 -1.99
N VAL A 319 -9.17 20.73 -1.02
CA VAL A 319 -9.49 21.04 0.39
C VAL A 319 -8.56 20.26 1.32
N ALA A 320 -7.97 20.94 2.29
CA ALA A 320 -7.21 20.33 3.37
C ALA A 320 -7.83 20.66 4.72
N ILE A 321 -8.32 19.65 5.43
CA ILE A 321 -8.90 19.73 6.77
C ILE A 321 -7.87 19.27 7.79
N ILE A 322 -7.40 20.17 8.66
CA ILE A 322 -6.24 19.92 9.50
C ILE A 322 -6.58 20.24 10.96
N VAL A 323 -6.52 19.24 11.83
CA VAL A 323 -6.95 19.36 13.22
C VAL A 323 -5.83 19.18 14.27
N THR A 324 -4.60 18.87 13.83
CA THR A 324 -3.43 18.80 14.73
C THR A 324 -2.14 19.13 14.00
N GLN A 325 -1.07 19.45 14.75
CA GLN A 325 0.25 19.73 14.20
C GLN A 325 0.86 18.52 13.50
N ASP A 326 0.74 17.31 14.06
CA ASP A 326 1.24 16.07 13.43
C ASP A 326 0.65 15.87 12.03
N GLY A 327 -0.67 16.13 11.91
CA GLY A 327 -1.36 16.07 10.63
C GLY A 327 -0.86 17.11 9.64
N LEU A 328 -0.68 18.35 10.11
CA LEU A 328 -0.14 19.45 9.31
C LEU A 328 1.27 19.13 8.79
N ASP A 329 2.14 18.70 9.68
CA ASP A 329 3.54 18.38 9.33
C ASP A 329 3.64 17.28 8.28
N LYS A 330 2.72 16.31 8.33
CA LYS A 330 2.66 15.23 7.34
C LYS A 330 2.27 15.70 5.94
N ILE A 331 1.34 16.66 5.84
CA ILE A 331 0.76 17.04 4.54
C ILE A 331 1.17 18.43 4.02
N LYS A 332 1.92 19.23 4.80
CA LYS A 332 2.25 20.63 4.46
C LYS A 332 2.84 20.83 3.06
N ASN A 333 3.64 19.87 2.58
CA ASN A 333 4.26 19.94 1.25
C ASN A 333 3.27 19.66 0.09
N ARG A 334 2.06 19.20 0.41
CA ARG A 334 0.99 18.92 -0.57
C ARG A 334 -0.01 20.08 -0.67
N ILE A 335 0.05 21.04 0.25
CA ILE A 335 -0.85 22.21 0.28
C ILE A 335 -0.39 23.22 -0.76
N GLY A 336 -1.22 23.45 -1.77
CA GLY A 336 -1.00 24.44 -2.80
C GLY A 336 -1.58 25.82 -2.42
N LYS A 337 -1.31 26.84 -3.26
CA LYS A 337 -1.86 28.19 -3.07
C LYS A 337 -3.39 28.21 -3.19
N ASP A 338 -3.93 27.37 -4.06
CA ASP A 338 -5.37 27.26 -4.36
C ASP A 338 -6.10 26.29 -3.42
N THR A 339 -5.40 25.61 -2.54
CA THR A 339 -5.99 24.66 -1.57
C THR A 339 -6.81 25.45 -0.54
N LEU A 340 -8.10 25.15 -0.42
CA LEU A 340 -8.93 25.65 0.69
C LEU A 340 -8.48 24.99 2.00
N LEU A 341 -8.11 25.79 2.99
CA LEU A 341 -7.75 25.28 4.31
C LEU A 341 -8.94 25.36 5.27
N VAL A 342 -9.20 24.24 5.96
CA VAL A 342 -10.04 24.17 7.16
C VAL A 342 -9.13 23.75 8.29
N ILE A 343 -8.74 24.67 9.15
CA ILE A 343 -7.62 24.48 10.05
C ILE A 343 -7.97 24.79 11.51
N GLN A 344 -7.55 23.91 12.41
CA GLN A 344 -7.61 24.11 13.86
C GLN A 344 -6.87 25.40 14.24
N GLU A 345 -7.49 26.24 15.04
CA GLU A 345 -6.88 27.45 15.58
C GLU A 345 -5.61 27.13 16.39
N GLY A 346 -4.60 27.99 16.26
CA GLY A 346 -3.33 27.83 16.99
C GLY A 346 -2.31 26.88 16.37
N LEU A 347 -2.57 26.28 15.20
CA LEU A 347 -1.54 25.53 14.47
C LEU A 347 -0.56 26.47 13.77
N ASP A 348 0.73 26.12 13.84
CA ASP A 348 1.81 26.86 13.18
C ASP A 348 1.92 26.42 11.71
N PHE A 349 1.33 27.20 10.82
CA PHE A 349 1.41 27.01 9.37
C PHE A 349 2.00 28.25 8.70
N PRO A 350 3.25 28.19 8.25
CA PRO A 350 3.94 29.32 7.61
C PRO A 350 3.42 29.64 6.20
N GLY A 351 2.57 28.80 5.64
CA GLY A 351 2.01 28.97 4.29
C GLY A 351 0.87 29.99 4.25
N ARG A 352 0.77 30.73 3.14
CA ARG A 352 -0.37 31.62 2.86
C ARG A 352 -1.41 30.86 2.03
N SER A 353 -2.57 30.58 2.61
CA SER A 353 -3.79 30.31 1.86
C SER A 353 -4.68 31.54 1.97
N GLU A 354 -5.08 32.05 0.82
CA GLU A 354 -5.98 33.26 0.76
C GLU A 354 -7.40 32.93 1.26
N THR A 355 -7.74 31.63 1.27
CA THR A 355 -9.03 31.10 1.73
C THR A 355 -8.84 30.10 2.86
N SER A 356 -9.09 30.51 4.09
CA SER A 356 -9.04 29.60 5.23
C SER A 356 -10.25 29.74 6.12
N LEU A 357 -10.83 28.60 6.55
CA LEU A 357 -11.80 28.50 7.62
C LEU A 357 -11.04 28.09 8.89
N LYS A 358 -11.14 28.91 9.93
CA LYS A 358 -10.43 28.65 11.21
C LYS A 358 -11.44 28.60 12.34
N ALA A 359 -11.29 27.61 13.22
CA ALA A 359 -12.02 27.52 14.48
C ALA A 359 -11.28 26.61 15.46
N ASP A 360 -11.60 26.72 16.73
CA ASP A 360 -11.08 25.84 17.77
C ASP A 360 -11.96 24.56 17.83
N PHE A 361 -11.82 23.69 16.84
CA PHE A 361 -12.57 22.44 16.72
C PHE A 361 -12.38 21.51 17.91
N ARG A 362 -11.20 21.56 18.54
CA ARG A 362 -10.88 20.72 19.71
C ARG A 362 -11.61 21.19 20.97
N LYS A 363 -11.84 22.48 21.10
CA LYS A 363 -12.67 23.05 22.19
C LYS A 363 -14.16 22.77 21.96
N ILE A 364 -14.60 22.81 20.71
CA ILE A 364 -16.01 22.60 20.32
C ILE A 364 -16.46 21.15 20.56
N SER A 365 -15.64 20.15 20.14
CA SER A 365 -16.07 18.75 20.10
C SER A 365 -15.03 17.75 20.60
N GLY A 366 -14.02 18.25 21.32
CA GLY A 366 -12.96 17.41 21.88
C GLY A 366 -12.01 16.85 20.81
N LYS A 367 -10.97 16.17 21.27
CA LYS A 367 -9.93 15.59 20.38
C LYS A 367 -10.49 14.67 19.30
N LYS A 368 -11.49 13.85 19.65
CA LYS A 368 -12.04 12.82 18.75
C LYS A 368 -13.11 13.36 17.79
N GLY A 369 -13.79 14.45 18.15
CA GLY A 369 -14.82 15.10 17.34
C GLY A 369 -14.30 16.18 16.39
N ALA A 370 -13.11 16.72 16.65
CA ALA A 370 -12.55 17.89 15.95
C ALA A 370 -12.56 17.76 14.41
N ALA A 371 -12.18 16.61 13.87
CA ALA A 371 -12.19 16.37 12.42
C ALA A 371 -13.62 16.40 11.84
N LEU A 372 -14.59 15.85 12.58
CA LEU A 372 -15.99 15.84 12.14
C LEU A 372 -16.62 17.24 12.18
N SER A 373 -16.35 18.02 13.23
CA SER A 373 -16.78 19.41 13.30
C SER A 373 -16.18 20.27 12.20
N ALA A 374 -14.89 20.07 11.88
CA ALA A 374 -14.26 20.78 10.79
C ALA A 374 -14.89 20.43 9.42
N ILE A 375 -15.26 19.18 9.20
CA ILE A 375 -16.02 18.72 8.02
C ILE A 375 -17.41 19.39 7.98
N ALA A 376 -18.11 19.44 9.11
CA ALA A 376 -19.44 20.05 9.20
C ALA A 376 -19.39 21.54 8.85
N LEU A 377 -18.42 22.30 9.40
CA LEU A 377 -18.20 23.71 9.06
C LEU A 377 -17.94 23.88 7.56
N TRP A 378 -17.06 23.07 7.00
CA TRP A 378 -16.73 23.13 5.58
C TRP A 378 -17.97 22.89 4.70
N LEU A 379 -18.79 21.86 5.01
CA LEU A 379 -20.02 21.56 4.26
C LEU A 379 -21.04 22.71 4.34
N GLN A 380 -21.23 23.32 5.51
CA GLN A 380 -22.12 24.47 5.69
C GLN A 380 -21.69 25.66 4.84
N GLN A 381 -20.39 25.91 4.73
CA GLN A 381 -19.84 27.06 4.00
C GLN A 381 -19.76 26.84 2.48
N ARG A 382 -19.59 25.59 2.02
CA ARG A 382 -19.32 25.28 0.60
C ARG A 382 -20.45 24.54 -0.11
N ASN A 383 -21.42 24.05 0.62
CA ASN A 383 -22.65 23.44 0.09
C ASN A 383 -22.40 22.41 -1.02
N VAL A 384 -21.35 21.56 -0.88
CA VAL A 384 -21.05 20.48 -1.85
C VAL A 384 -22.19 19.46 -1.89
N PHE A 385 -22.75 19.15 -0.73
CA PHE A 385 -24.01 18.46 -0.48
C PHE A 385 -24.51 18.87 0.92
N PRO A 386 -25.80 18.64 1.25
CA PRO A 386 -26.37 19.06 2.52
C PRO A 386 -25.65 18.45 3.73
N VAL A 387 -25.48 19.21 4.80
CA VAL A 387 -24.92 18.69 6.06
C VAL A 387 -25.79 17.58 6.65
N GLU A 388 -27.05 17.54 6.30
CA GLU A 388 -28.02 16.48 6.63
C GLU A 388 -27.56 15.10 6.15
N ALA A 389 -26.81 15.03 5.04
CA ALA A 389 -26.19 13.79 4.57
C ALA A 389 -25.12 13.29 5.55
N LEU A 390 -24.32 14.20 6.13
CA LEU A 390 -23.35 13.88 7.17
C LEU A 390 -24.04 13.43 8.46
N LYS A 391 -25.11 14.13 8.87
CA LYS A 391 -25.95 13.73 10.02
C LYS A 391 -26.59 12.36 9.81
N PHE A 392 -27.05 12.07 8.60
CA PHE A 392 -27.59 10.75 8.24
C PHE A 392 -26.52 9.67 8.40
N ALA A 393 -25.31 9.88 7.90
CA ALA A 393 -24.20 8.96 8.08
C ALA A 393 -23.85 8.75 9.58
N ALA A 394 -23.84 9.82 10.39
CA ALA A 394 -23.58 9.75 11.81
C ALA A 394 -24.62 8.90 12.57
N LYS A 395 -25.91 9.02 12.21
CA LYS A 395 -27.02 8.26 12.84
C LYS A 395 -26.94 6.75 12.61
N THR A 396 -26.29 6.29 11.53
CA THR A 396 -26.10 4.85 11.28
C THR A 396 -24.94 4.24 12.10
N ASN A 397 -24.19 5.07 12.82
CA ASN A 397 -23.03 4.62 13.61
C ASN A 397 -23.42 4.35 15.06
N LYS A 398 -22.75 3.39 15.70
CA LYS A 398 -22.95 3.04 17.12
C LYS A 398 -22.64 4.17 18.12
N PHE A 399 -21.95 5.22 17.69
CA PHE A 399 -21.62 6.42 18.47
C PHE A 399 -22.45 7.63 18.06
N SER A 400 -23.68 7.42 17.52
CA SER A 400 -24.52 8.44 16.91
C SER A 400 -24.62 9.73 17.73
N ASP A 401 -24.87 9.64 19.04
CA ASP A 401 -25.11 10.82 19.88
C ASP A 401 -23.91 11.75 19.95
N ILE A 402 -22.71 11.20 20.19
CA ILE A 402 -21.46 11.99 20.23
C ILE A 402 -21.13 12.58 18.86
N LEU A 403 -21.40 11.83 17.79
CA LEU A 403 -21.14 12.27 16.42
C LEU A 403 -22.11 13.37 16.00
N MET A 404 -23.38 13.26 16.38
CA MET A 404 -24.38 14.30 16.13
C MET A 404 -24.05 15.59 16.88
N GLU A 405 -23.65 15.49 18.15
CA GLU A 405 -23.18 16.64 18.94
C GLU A 405 -22.00 17.36 18.27
N ALA A 406 -21.02 16.60 17.77
CA ALA A 406 -19.85 17.16 17.06
C ALA A 406 -20.22 17.87 15.75
N ILE A 407 -21.31 17.47 15.07
CA ILE A 407 -21.79 18.13 13.86
C ILE A 407 -22.62 19.38 14.20
N GLU A 408 -23.42 19.34 15.27
CA GLU A 408 -24.40 20.38 15.60
C GLU A 408 -23.79 21.54 16.41
N ASN A 409 -22.76 21.28 17.22
CA ASN A 409 -22.09 22.32 18.02
C ASN A 409 -21.27 23.31 17.20
N ILE A 410 -21.16 23.16 15.88
CA ILE A 410 -20.41 24.05 14.98
C ILE A 410 -21.24 25.26 14.49
N ASN A 411 -22.31 25.60 15.13
CA ASN A 411 -23.08 26.81 14.79
C ASN A 411 -22.22 28.07 15.05
N LEU A 412 -21.48 28.51 14.05
CA LEU A 412 -20.76 29.79 13.98
C LEU A 412 -21.53 30.80 13.13
#